data_34e3f28925db65abe6bb3c291882dbd2
#
_entry.id   34e3f28925db65abe6bb3c291882dbd2
#
_cell.length_a   1.000
_cell.length_b   1.000
_cell.length_c   1.000
_cell.angle_alpha   90.00
_cell.angle_beta   90.00
_cell.angle_gamma   90.00
#
_symmetry.space_group_name_H-M   'P 1'
#
loop_
_entity.id
_entity.type
_entity.pdbx_description
1 polymer ?
#
loop_
_entity_poly.entity_id
_entity_poly.type
_entity_poly.pdbx_seq_one_letter_code
_entity_poly.pdbx_strand_id
1 'polypeptide(L)'
;MLEVKKEDGKTIVKTGSRVDTANAAQFEQDLLPLLNEGGMKLVLDCDDLTYMASSGLRVIQKAMRSLVPIKGEISMINVNPAIYKVLDMTGFLQFMKVEAKKG
;
A
#
# COMPACT_ATOMS: atom_id res chain seq x y z
N MET A 1 9.32 8.49 -7.94
CA MET A 1 10.10 7.45 -7.25
C MET A 1 9.63 7.29 -5.82
N LEU A 2 9.44 6.05 -5.38
CA LEU A 2 8.98 5.79 -4.02
C LEU A 2 10.15 5.73 -3.05
N GLU A 3 9.94 6.24 -1.84
CA GLU A 3 10.89 6.04 -0.77
C GLU A 3 10.69 4.62 -0.21
N VAL A 4 11.77 3.85 -0.21
CA VAL A 4 11.75 2.46 0.25
C VAL A 4 12.76 2.28 1.36
N LYS A 5 12.33 1.65 2.46
CA LYS A 5 13.20 1.38 3.59
C LYS A 5 13.00 -0.09 3.99
N LYS A 6 14.12 -0.79 4.21
CA LYS A 6 14.04 -2.15 4.74
C LYS A 6 14.42 -2.16 6.20
N GLU A 7 13.53 -2.67 7.05
CA GLU A 7 13.70 -2.63 8.50
C GLU A 7 12.99 -3.82 9.12
N ASP A 8 13.70 -4.54 9.97
CA ASP A 8 13.14 -5.67 10.74
C ASP A 8 12.42 -6.71 9.86
N GLY A 9 12.98 -7.01 8.70
CA GLY A 9 12.39 -7.98 7.77
C GLY A 9 11.21 -7.46 6.99
N LYS A 10 10.93 -6.15 7.08
CA LYS A 10 9.82 -5.51 6.37
C LYS A 10 10.34 -4.57 5.29
N THR A 11 9.63 -4.50 4.18
CA THR A 11 9.88 -3.52 3.14
C THR A 11 8.84 -2.41 3.31
N ILE A 12 9.28 -1.26 3.79
CA ILE A 12 8.40 -0.13 4.07
C ILE A 12 8.48 0.85 2.93
N VAL A 13 7.34 1.14 2.32
CA VAL A 13 7.25 2.04 1.16
C VAL A 13 6.34 3.20 1.51
N LYS A 14 6.84 4.42 1.35
CA LYS A 14 6.01 5.61 1.53
C LYS A 14 5.23 5.89 0.26
N THR A 15 3.93 6.07 0.41
CA THR A 15 3.04 6.29 -0.74
C THR A 15 3.14 7.71 -1.30
N GLY A 16 3.65 8.66 -0.52
CA GLY A 16 3.60 10.07 -0.88
C GLY A 16 2.26 10.70 -0.52
N SER A 17 2.05 11.94 -0.96
CA SER A 17 0.87 12.70 -0.53
C SER A 17 -0.42 12.35 -1.27
N ARG A 18 -0.32 11.83 -2.49
CA ARG A 18 -1.50 11.50 -3.32
C ARG A 18 -1.22 10.28 -4.17
N VAL A 19 -2.24 9.45 -4.33
CA VAL A 19 -2.28 8.43 -5.38
C VAL A 19 -3.57 8.66 -6.16
N ASP A 20 -3.45 9.34 -7.28
CA ASP A 20 -4.61 9.74 -8.09
C ASP A 20 -4.49 9.17 -9.51
N THR A 21 -5.46 9.50 -10.36
CA THR A 21 -5.49 8.98 -11.73
C THR A 21 -4.25 9.38 -12.53
N ALA A 22 -3.67 10.55 -12.22
CA ALA A 22 -2.51 11.04 -12.96
C ALA A 22 -1.22 10.28 -12.61
N ASN A 23 -1.07 9.81 -11.36
CA ASN A 23 0.17 9.17 -10.93
C ASN A 23 0.05 7.68 -10.56
N ALA A 24 -1.16 7.11 -10.65
CA ALA A 24 -1.35 5.70 -10.27
C ALA A 24 -0.50 4.74 -11.11
N ALA A 25 -0.35 5.01 -12.41
CA ALA A 25 0.47 4.16 -13.28
C ALA A 25 1.95 4.19 -12.85
N GLN A 26 2.45 5.36 -12.49
CA GLN A 26 3.83 5.48 -12.01
C GLN A 26 4.00 4.78 -10.66
N PHE A 27 3.03 4.94 -9.77
CA PHE A 27 3.03 4.25 -8.49
C PHE A 27 3.10 2.74 -8.69
N GLU A 28 2.31 2.21 -9.61
CA GLU A 28 2.33 0.78 -9.95
C GLU A 28 3.70 0.36 -10.48
N GLN A 29 4.26 1.12 -11.43
CA GLN A 29 5.56 0.81 -12.02
C GLN A 29 6.70 0.82 -11.00
N ASP A 30 6.58 1.67 -9.98
CA ASP A 30 7.59 1.77 -8.94
C ASP A 30 7.39 0.71 -7.85
N LEU A 31 6.15 0.31 -7.60
CA LEU A 31 5.82 -0.60 -6.50
C LEU A 31 5.97 -2.07 -6.88
N LEU A 32 5.37 -2.50 -7.98
CA LEU A 32 5.31 -3.93 -8.32
C LEU A 32 6.67 -4.60 -8.45
N PRO A 33 7.71 -3.96 -9.04
CA PRO A 33 9.03 -4.59 -9.11
C PRO A 33 9.68 -4.88 -7.76
N LEU A 34 9.21 -4.23 -6.70
CA LEU A 34 9.73 -4.47 -5.35
C LEU A 34 9.20 -5.78 -4.74
N LEU A 35 8.15 -6.36 -5.32
CA LEU A 35 7.43 -7.51 -4.77
C LEU A 35 8.01 -8.80 -5.33
N ASN A 36 9.28 -9.07 -5.03
CA ASN A 36 10.02 -10.18 -5.64
C ASN A 36 10.73 -11.09 -4.65
N GLU A 37 10.51 -10.93 -3.36
CA GLU A 37 11.14 -11.78 -2.35
C GLU A 37 10.10 -12.69 -1.70
N GLY A 38 10.34 -13.99 -1.71
CA GLY A 38 9.44 -14.96 -1.09
C GLY A 38 9.24 -14.68 0.39
N GLY A 39 7.98 -14.65 0.83
CA GLY A 39 7.64 -14.41 2.21
C GLY A 39 7.80 -12.98 2.68
N MET A 40 8.03 -12.03 1.76
CA MET A 40 8.27 -10.64 2.14
C MET A 40 7.06 -10.01 2.81
N LYS A 41 7.34 -9.01 3.64
CA LYS A 41 6.30 -8.21 4.30
C LYS A 41 6.36 -6.80 3.76
N LEU A 42 5.37 -6.42 2.95
CA LEU A 42 5.26 -5.08 2.40
C LEU A 42 4.43 -4.22 3.35
N VAL A 43 4.96 -3.09 3.74
CA VAL A 43 4.25 -2.10 4.56
C VAL A 43 4.15 -0.81 3.77
N LEU A 44 2.93 -0.36 3.51
CA LEU A 44 2.70 0.93 2.87
C LEU A 44 2.50 1.97 3.97
N ASP A 45 3.47 2.88 4.10
CA ASP A 45 3.38 3.97 5.07
C ASP A 45 2.65 5.14 4.44
N CYS A 46 1.45 5.40 4.94
CA CYS A 46 0.53 6.41 4.41
C CYS A 46 0.52 7.69 5.24
N ASP A 47 1.60 7.95 6.00
CA ASP A 47 1.64 9.11 6.90
C ASP A 47 1.38 10.43 6.19
N ASP A 48 1.93 10.59 4.98
CA ASP A 48 1.75 11.80 4.19
C ASP A 48 0.56 11.73 3.24
N LEU A 49 -0.08 10.58 3.14
CA LEU A 49 -1.14 10.36 2.15
C LEU A 49 -2.43 11.06 2.55
N THR A 50 -2.91 11.96 1.69
CA THR A 50 -4.14 12.72 1.94
C THR A 50 -5.25 12.37 0.95
N TYR A 51 -4.93 11.75 -0.17
CA TYR A 51 -5.92 11.43 -1.19
C TYR A 51 -5.55 10.14 -1.93
N MET A 52 -6.53 9.28 -2.15
CA MET A 52 -6.37 8.07 -2.94
C MET A 52 -7.59 7.87 -3.84
N ALA A 53 -7.35 7.83 -5.14
CA ALA A 53 -8.39 7.55 -6.13
C ALA A 53 -8.59 6.04 -6.28
N SER A 54 -9.68 5.65 -6.95
CA SER A 54 -9.96 4.25 -7.23
C SER A 54 -8.85 3.57 -8.03
N SER A 55 -8.15 4.33 -8.88
CA SER A 55 -6.98 3.81 -9.60
C SER A 55 -5.86 3.40 -8.65
N GLY A 56 -5.68 4.14 -7.55
CA GLY A 56 -4.73 3.77 -6.50
C GLY A 56 -5.13 2.48 -5.79
N LEU A 57 -6.41 2.33 -5.51
CA LEU A 57 -6.91 1.09 -4.90
C LEU A 57 -6.66 -0.12 -5.78
N ARG A 58 -6.75 0.03 -7.10
CA ARG A 58 -6.45 -1.04 -8.04
C ARG A 58 -4.98 -1.45 -7.96
N VAL A 59 -4.07 -0.50 -7.80
CA VAL A 59 -2.66 -0.80 -7.66
C VAL A 59 -2.41 -1.62 -6.39
N ILE A 60 -3.05 -1.23 -5.28
CA ILE A 60 -2.94 -1.99 -4.04
C ILE A 60 -3.48 -3.41 -4.22
N GLN A 61 -4.59 -3.56 -4.93
CA GLN A 61 -5.16 -4.87 -5.22
C GLN A 61 -4.20 -5.73 -6.05
N LYS A 62 -3.55 -5.14 -7.06
CA LYS A 62 -2.54 -5.85 -7.84
C LYS A 62 -1.36 -6.27 -6.98
N ALA A 63 -0.94 -5.41 -6.06
CA ALA A 63 0.14 -5.74 -5.14
C ALA A 63 -0.23 -6.94 -4.26
N MET A 64 -1.44 -6.97 -3.73
CA MET A 64 -1.92 -8.10 -2.95
C MET A 64 -1.86 -9.40 -3.76
N ARG A 65 -2.35 -9.36 -4.99
CA ARG A 65 -2.32 -10.53 -5.86
C ARG A 65 -0.92 -10.99 -6.20
N SER A 66 0.00 -10.05 -6.37
CA SER A 66 1.40 -10.38 -6.66
C SER A 66 2.10 -11.05 -5.49
N LEU A 67 1.66 -10.77 -4.27
CA LEU A 67 2.29 -11.34 -3.07
C LEU A 67 1.77 -12.75 -2.73
N VAL A 68 0.58 -13.11 -3.18
CA VAL A 68 0.00 -14.42 -2.87
C VAL A 68 0.91 -15.59 -3.32
N PRO A 69 1.38 -15.64 -4.59
CA PRO A 69 2.21 -16.77 -5.04
C PRO A 69 3.54 -16.91 -4.30
N ILE A 70 4.07 -15.80 -3.80
CA ILE A 70 5.35 -15.81 -3.07
C ILE A 70 5.16 -15.82 -1.56
N LYS A 71 3.92 -16.01 -1.11
CA LYS A 71 3.56 -16.06 0.31
C LYS A 71 3.95 -14.80 1.07
N GLY A 72 3.86 -13.65 0.39
CA GLY A 72 4.11 -12.36 0.99
C GLY A 72 2.88 -11.81 1.68
N GLU A 73 3.08 -10.77 2.46
CA GLU A 73 2.02 -10.07 3.18
C GLU A 73 2.06 -8.59 2.85
N ILE A 74 0.91 -7.94 2.92
CA ILE A 74 0.80 -6.50 2.72
C ILE A 74 0.03 -5.89 3.89
N SER A 75 0.49 -4.73 4.35
CA SER A 75 -0.22 -3.94 5.36
C SER A 75 -0.08 -2.47 5.04
N MET A 76 -0.97 -1.66 5.62
CA MET A 76 -0.92 -0.20 5.49
C MET A 76 -0.92 0.39 6.90
N ILE A 77 -0.08 1.39 7.12
CA ILE A 77 0.01 2.07 8.42
C ILE A 77 -0.16 3.58 8.25
N ASN A 78 -0.52 4.24 9.32
CA ASN A 78 -0.71 5.70 9.38
C ASN A 78 -1.75 6.19 8.37
N VAL A 79 -2.83 5.44 8.22
CA VAL A 79 -3.89 5.76 7.26
C VAL A 79 -4.84 6.77 7.88
N ASN A 80 -5.08 7.90 7.19
CA ASN A 80 -5.99 8.90 7.72
C ASN A 80 -7.44 8.38 7.74
N PRO A 81 -8.33 8.99 8.56
CA PRO A 81 -9.69 8.46 8.73
C PRO A 81 -10.50 8.37 7.44
N ALA A 82 -10.33 9.33 6.53
CA ALA A 82 -11.10 9.33 5.28
C ALA A 82 -10.69 8.16 4.38
N ILE A 83 -9.38 7.90 4.26
CA ILE A 83 -8.89 6.80 3.46
C ILE A 83 -9.19 5.47 4.14
N TYR A 84 -9.07 5.41 5.47
CA TYR A 84 -9.41 4.21 6.22
C TYR A 84 -10.86 3.80 5.94
N LYS A 85 -11.77 4.77 5.94
CA LYS A 85 -13.17 4.51 5.67
C LYS A 85 -13.39 3.94 4.27
N VAL A 86 -12.69 4.48 3.27
CA VAL A 86 -12.77 3.97 1.90
C VAL A 86 -12.27 2.52 1.83
N LEU A 87 -11.16 2.23 2.49
CA LEU A 87 -10.61 0.86 2.52
C LEU A 87 -11.57 -0.11 3.20
N ASP A 88 -12.23 0.33 4.28
CA ASP A 88 -13.21 -0.48 4.99
C ASP A 88 -14.43 -0.75 4.10
N MET A 89 -14.96 0.30 3.47
CA MET A 89 -16.15 0.18 2.63
C MET A 89 -15.92 -0.68 1.39
N THR A 90 -14.69 -0.72 0.88
CA THR A 90 -14.34 -1.52 -0.30
C THR A 90 -13.88 -2.93 0.04
N GLY A 91 -13.87 -3.29 1.32
CA GLY A 91 -13.54 -4.64 1.76
C GLY A 91 -12.06 -4.96 1.90
N PHE A 92 -11.18 -3.99 1.74
CA PHE A 92 -9.74 -4.23 1.85
C PHE A 92 -9.31 -4.72 3.23
N LEU A 93 -10.02 -4.30 4.28
CA LEU A 93 -9.69 -4.71 5.64
C LEU A 93 -9.86 -6.21 5.88
N GLN A 94 -10.59 -6.90 5.00
CA GLN A 94 -10.76 -8.34 5.11
C GLN A 94 -9.57 -9.12 4.57
N PHE A 95 -8.73 -8.47 3.76
CA PHE A 95 -7.63 -9.13 3.07
C PHE A 95 -6.25 -8.65 3.49
N MET A 96 -6.18 -7.53 4.20
CA MET A 96 -4.92 -6.96 4.62
C MET A 96 -5.10 -6.20 5.92
N LYS A 97 -3.99 -6.02 6.64
CA LYS A 97 -4.00 -5.26 7.87
C LYS A 97 -3.87 -3.77 7.56
N VAL A 98 -4.77 -2.97 8.11
CA VAL A 98 -4.76 -1.52 7.93
C VAL A 98 -4.82 -0.87 9.30
N GLU A 99 -3.83 -0.02 9.60
CA GLU A 99 -3.77 0.70 10.86
C GLU A 99 -4.04 2.18 10.63
N ALA A 100 -5.02 2.69 11.35
CA ALA A 100 -5.39 4.09 11.24
C ALA A 100 -4.32 4.98 11.88
N LYS A 101 -4.16 6.18 11.33
CA LYS A 101 -3.26 7.18 11.86
C LYS A 101 -3.74 7.64 13.23
N LYS A 102 -2.81 7.68 14.17
CA LYS A 102 -3.10 8.19 15.52
C LYS A 102 -2.92 9.70 15.55
N GLY A 103 -3.85 10.36 16.19
CA GLY A 103 -3.74 11.80 16.37
C GLY A 103 -4.97 12.57 16.11
#